data_2456ed8693f7a032aa600c07fe359ca7
#
_entry.id   2456ed8693f7a032aa600c07fe359ca7
#
_cell.length_a   1.000
_cell.length_b   1.000
_cell.length_c   1.000
_cell.angle_alpha   90.00
_cell.angle_beta   90.00
_cell.angle_gamma   90.00
#
_symmetry.space_group_name_H-M   'P 1'
#
loop_
_entity.id
_entity.type
_entity.pdbx_description
1 polymer ?
#
loop_
_entity_poly.entity_id
_entity_poly.type
_entity_poly.pdbx_seq_one_letter_code
_entity_poly.pdbx_strand_id
1 'polypeptide(L)'
;MFKAVTRWFKAVGYLLTGQIDAARRVIDTNPHVIKAKYDEIVKDKIARIHQYKQAVAGLIAQEEKKLAKIKHLTNEVANLERLKSGALAKAKQTVQRLKDAGKPENEIHSNEDYKRCLTAFNDFSSTLVEKQERITELEQDVSEYHKNISDHKVQLQQLLREVDKVKSEAADTVADVITAKQENELAETLTGIAQDGTAEELQNLRNMRQELRAEAKITKELAGTDTKAQEAEFLEFARQNQSNTEFDALIGLASETENKSKSSGGGEKKDASLPE
;
A
#
# COMPACT_ATOMS: atom_id res chain seq x y z
N MET A 1 3.53 19.69 -12.42
CA MET A 1 2.70 19.29 -11.27
C MET A 1 3.40 18.29 -10.33
N PHE A 2 4.13 17.29 -10.81
CA PHE A 2 4.82 16.26 -10.01
C PHE A 2 5.76 16.83 -8.92
N LYS A 3 6.61 17.82 -9.25
CA LYS A 3 7.56 18.41 -8.29
C LYS A 3 6.87 19.07 -7.07
N ALA A 4 5.64 19.57 -7.22
CA ALA A 4 4.89 20.15 -6.11
C ALA A 4 4.32 19.05 -5.19
N VAL A 5 3.83 17.96 -5.75
CA VAL A 5 3.30 16.81 -5.00
C VAL A 5 4.41 16.14 -4.19
N THR A 6 5.58 15.89 -4.79
CA THR A 6 6.75 15.32 -4.10
C THR A 6 7.30 16.23 -2.99
N ARG A 7 7.26 17.56 -3.16
CA ARG A 7 7.63 18.49 -2.10
C ARG A 7 6.64 18.49 -0.94
N TRP A 8 5.35 18.41 -1.24
CA TRP A 8 4.30 18.31 -0.23
C TRP A 8 4.43 17.00 0.59
N PHE A 9 4.66 15.85 -0.06
CA PHE A 9 4.89 14.57 0.61
C PHE A 9 6.15 14.58 1.50
N LYS A 10 7.25 15.20 1.06
CA LYS A 10 8.44 15.37 1.89
C LYS A 10 8.16 16.26 3.11
N ALA A 11 7.42 17.34 2.95
CA ALA A 11 7.06 18.24 4.04
C ALA A 11 6.18 17.53 5.09
N VAL A 12 5.22 16.72 4.67
CA VAL A 12 4.39 15.89 5.58
C VAL A 12 5.25 14.88 6.33
N GLY A 13 6.21 14.22 5.67
CA GLY A 13 7.15 13.29 6.30
C GLY A 13 8.02 13.97 7.39
N TYR A 14 8.58 15.14 7.13
CA TYR A 14 9.37 15.90 8.12
C TYR A 14 8.55 16.38 9.32
N LEU A 15 7.29 16.77 9.11
CA LEU A 15 6.40 17.20 10.21
C LEU A 15 6.00 16.03 11.12
N LEU A 16 5.96 14.81 10.58
CA LEU A 16 5.63 13.62 11.37
C LEU A 16 6.77 13.17 12.30
N THR A 17 8.04 13.37 11.91
CA THR A 17 9.20 12.99 12.70
C THR A 17 9.54 14.01 13.80
N GLY A 18 9.26 15.30 13.62
CA GLY A 18 9.64 16.35 14.56
C GLY A 18 8.82 16.47 15.84
N GLN A 19 7.62 15.87 15.91
CA GLN A 19 6.73 16.01 17.07
C GLN A 19 7.05 15.07 18.25
N ILE A 20 7.78 13.98 18.01
CA ILE A 20 8.14 13.01 19.06
C ILE A 20 9.11 13.62 20.09
N ASP A 21 10.07 14.43 19.61
CA ASP A 21 11.05 15.06 20.50
C ASP A 21 10.44 16.16 21.39
N ALA A 22 9.34 16.77 20.96
CA ALA A 22 8.61 17.76 21.78
C ALA A 22 7.87 17.10 22.93
N ALA A 23 7.32 15.90 22.76
CA ALA A 23 6.62 15.16 23.81
C ALA A 23 7.58 14.67 24.92
N ARG A 24 8.82 14.32 24.55
CA ARG A 24 9.85 13.90 25.50
C ARG A 24 10.37 15.02 26.41
N ARG A 25 10.21 16.27 26.04
CA ARG A 25 10.71 17.44 26.79
C ARG A 25 9.76 17.92 27.89
N VAL A 26 8.56 17.42 27.94
CA VAL A 26 7.59 17.82 28.96
C VAL A 26 7.74 16.88 30.15
N ILE A 27 8.48 17.30 31.15
CA ILE A 27 8.58 16.63 32.46
C ILE A 27 7.26 16.94 33.20
N ASP A 28 6.24 16.15 32.91
CA ASP A 28 5.00 16.14 33.67
C ASP A 28 4.94 14.83 34.44
N THR A 29 4.76 14.93 35.76
CA THR A 29 4.72 13.77 36.64
C THR A 29 3.32 13.16 36.76
N ASN A 30 2.34 13.71 36.02
CA ASN A 30 0.99 13.22 36.04
C ASN A 30 0.74 12.22 34.87
N PRO A 31 0.51 10.92 35.17
CA PRO A 31 0.29 9.89 34.15
C PRO A 31 -0.88 10.21 33.20
N HIS A 32 -1.92 10.86 33.69
CA HIS A 32 -3.09 11.22 32.88
C HIS A 32 -2.78 12.33 31.86
N VAL A 33 -1.94 13.30 32.25
CA VAL A 33 -1.50 14.39 31.36
C VAL A 33 -0.57 13.84 30.28
N ILE A 34 0.34 12.95 30.66
CA ILE A 34 1.24 12.28 29.71
C ILE A 34 0.42 11.49 28.69
N LYS A 35 -0.51 10.65 29.16
CA LYS A 35 -1.39 9.89 28.28
C LYS A 35 -2.17 10.80 27.33
N ALA A 36 -2.79 11.87 27.83
CA ALA A 36 -3.55 12.80 27.00
C ALA A 36 -2.69 13.44 25.89
N LYS A 37 -1.43 13.80 26.19
CA LYS A 37 -0.50 14.35 25.19
C LYS A 37 -0.12 13.33 24.11
N TYR A 38 0.15 12.09 24.50
CA TYR A 38 0.41 11.02 23.53
C TYR A 38 -0.81 10.73 22.66
N ASP A 39 -2.02 10.71 23.23
CA ASP A 39 -3.27 10.50 22.51
C ASP A 39 -3.51 11.63 21.49
N GLU A 40 -3.20 12.88 21.84
CA GLU A 40 -3.26 14.03 20.92
C GLU A 40 -2.28 13.87 19.76
N ILE A 41 -1.03 13.50 20.04
CA ILE A 41 0.00 13.25 19.01
C ILE A 41 -0.41 12.12 18.07
N VAL A 42 -0.92 11.03 18.62
CA VAL A 42 -1.43 9.89 17.84
C VAL A 42 -2.60 10.32 16.96
N LYS A 43 -3.55 11.08 17.50
CA LYS A 43 -4.69 11.61 16.75
C LYS A 43 -4.25 12.50 15.59
N ASP A 44 -3.32 13.41 15.83
CA ASP A 44 -2.76 14.28 14.78
C ASP A 44 -2.01 13.48 13.71
N LYS A 45 -1.21 12.50 14.10
CA LYS A 45 -0.52 11.63 13.15
C LYS A 45 -1.52 10.83 12.30
N ILE A 46 -2.56 10.25 12.89
CA ILE A 46 -3.62 9.53 12.17
C ILE A 46 -4.34 10.46 11.19
N ALA A 47 -4.68 11.69 11.58
CA ALA A 47 -5.33 12.66 10.70
C ALA A 47 -4.46 12.97 9.47
N ARG A 48 -3.15 13.18 9.66
CA ARG A 48 -2.19 13.42 8.58
C ARG A 48 -2.00 12.19 7.67
N ILE A 49 -1.95 10.98 8.26
CA ILE A 49 -1.91 9.73 7.49
C ILE A 49 -3.17 9.61 6.62
N HIS A 50 -4.33 10.02 7.13
CA HIS A 50 -5.57 10.00 6.35
C HIS A 50 -5.51 10.94 5.15
N GLN A 51 -5.01 12.17 5.34
CA GLN A 51 -4.77 13.11 4.24
C GLN A 51 -3.77 12.57 3.21
N TYR A 52 -2.69 11.94 3.70
CA TYR A 52 -1.70 11.28 2.84
C TYR A 52 -2.33 10.15 2.00
N LYS A 53 -3.13 9.29 2.64
CA LYS A 53 -3.88 8.23 1.96
C LYS A 53 -4.81 8.77 0.87
N GLN A 54 -5.52 9.88 1.13
CA GLN A 54 -6.36 10.54 0.13
C GLN A 54 -5.54 11.06 -1.05
N ALA A 55 -4.36 11.64 -0.80
CA ALA A 55 -3.49 12.11 -1.86
C ALA A 55 -2.96 10.95 -2.73
N VAL A 56 -2.59 9.81 -2.13
CA VAL A 56 -2.21 8.59 -2.87
C VAL A 56 -3.38 8.04 -3.68
N ALA A 57 -4.59 8.03 -3.13
CA ALA A 57 -5.80 7.64 -3.86
C ALA A 57 -6.04 8.56 -5.09
N GLY A 58 -5.74 9.85 -4.97
CA GLY A 58 -5.77 10.79 -6.09
C GLY A 58 -4.77 10.43 -7.20
N LEU A 59 -3.56 9.97 -6.85
CA LEU A 59 -2.58 9.50 -7.84
C LEU A 59 -3.05 8.23 -8.56
N ILE A 60 -3.63 7.29 -7.83
CA ILE A 60 -4.23 6.06 -8.40
C ILE A 60 -5.33 6.42 -9.41
N ALA A 61 -6.22 7.34 -9.05
CA ALA A 61 -7.28 7.79 -9.95
C ALA A 61 -6.74 8.46 -11.23
N GLN A 62 -5.59 9.14 -11.16
CA GLN A 62 -4.92 9.70 -12.35
C GLN A 62 -4.27 8.61 -13.21
N GLU A 63 -3.65 7.61 -12.61
CA GLU A 63 -3.12 6.42 -13.31
C GLU A 63 -4.23 5.71 -14.08
N GLU A 64 -5.37 5.42 -13.43
CA GLU A 64 -6.53 4.77 -14.05
C GLU A 64 -7.10 5.56 -15.22
N LYS A 65 -7.18 6.89 -15.10
CA LYS A 65 -7.61 7.76 -16.21
C LYS A 65 -6.68 7.67 -17.42
N LYS A 66 -5.37 7.60 -17.18
CA LYS A 66 -4.38 7.46 -18.27
C LYS A 66 -4.46 6.07 -18.90
N LEU A 67 -4.64 5.01 -18.12
CA LEU A 67 -4.87 3.66 -18.63
C LEU A 67 -6.14 3.57 -19.48
N ALA A 68 -7.24 4.18 -19.05
CA ALA A 68 -8.46 4.25 -19.81
C ALA A 68 -8.25 4.99 -21.15
N LYS A 69 -7.45 6.07 -21.15
CA LYS A 69 -7.11 6.82 -22.37
C LYS A 69 -6.23 6.00 -23.33
N ILE A 70 -5.25 5.26 -22.80
CA ILE A 70 -4.44 4.33 -23.61
C ILE A 70 -5.34 3.31 -24.29
N LYS A 71 -6.23 2.67 -23.53
CA LYS A 71 -7.19 1.69 -24.09
C LYS A 71 -8.06 2.28 -25.19
N HIS A 72 -8.54 3.50 -25.01
CA HIS A 72 -9.34 4.20 -26.06
C HIS A 72 -8.50 4.44 -27.31
N LEU A 73 -7.29 5.00 -27.16
CA LEU A 73 -6.39 5.25 -28.30
C LEU A 73 -5.97 3.96 -29.01
N THR A 74 -5.74 2.88 -28.30
CA THR A 74 -5.41 1.56 -28.88
C THR A 74 -6.56 1.05 -29.76
N ASN A 75 -7.81 1.23 -29.32
CA ASN A 75 -8.96 0.87 -30.13
C ASN A 75 -9.08 1.75 -31.40
N GLU A 76 -8.76 3.05 -31.28
CA GLU A 76 -8.73 3.97 -32.43
C GLU A 76 -7.62 3.59 -33.40
N VAL A 77 -6.42 3.24 -32.92
CA VAL A 77 -5.31 2.74 -33.74
C VAL A 77 -5.75 1.51 -34.54
N ALA A 78 -6.34 0.51 -33.87
CA ALA A 78 -6.83 -0.69 -34.54
C ALA A 78 -7.89 -0.39 -35.63
N ASN A 79 -8.74 0.60 -35.40
CA ASN A 79 -9.72 1.03 -36.41
C ASN A 79 -9.05 1.75 -37.58
N LEU A 80 -8.09 2.65 -37.31
CA LEU A 80 -7.35 3.36 -38.36
C LEU A 80 -6.52 2.40 -39.22
N GLU A 81 -5.94 1.35 -38.64
CA GLU A 81 -5.23 0.31 -39.39
C GLU A 81 -6.15 -0.43 -40.37
N ARG A 82 -7.38 -0.73 -39.94
CA ARG A 82 -8.41 -1.32 -40.81
C ARG A 82 -8.79 -0.36 -41.94
N LEU A 83 -8.98 0.92 -41.63
CA LEU A 83 -9.33 1.95 -42.65
C LEU A 83 -8.18 2.15 -43.64
N LYS A 84 -6.94 2.22 -43.16
CA LYS A 84 -5.72 2.29 -44.00
C LYS A 84 -5.61 1.07 -44.93
N SER A 85 -5.81 -0.12 -44.37
CA SER A 85 -5.84 -1.37 -45.18
C SER A 85 -6.96 -1.36 -46.20
N GLY A 86 -8.15 -0.88 -45.86
CA GLY A 86 -9.27 -0.71 -46.77
C GLY A 86 -8.97 0.29 -47.89
N ALA A 87 -8.36 1.44 -47.61
CA ALA A 87 -7.92 2.41 -48.59
C ALA A 87 -6.92 1.82 -49.58
N LEU A 88 -5.93 1.06 -49.03
CA LEU A 88 -4.93 0.36 -49.83
C LEU A 88 -5.57 -0.71 -50.75
N ALA A 89 -6.50 -1.52 -50.25
CA ALA A 89 -7.19 -2.54 -51.02
C ALA A 89 -8.02 -1.91 -52.16
N LYS A 90 -8.73 -0.81 -51.86
CA LYS A 90 -9.49 -0.08 -52.85
C LYS A 90 -8.61 0.56 -53.94
N ALA A 91 -7.45 1.12 -53.54
CA ALA A 91 -6.46 1.63 -54.47
C ALA A 91 -5.96 0.52 -55.43
N LYS A 92 -5.58 -0.66 -54.87
CA LYS A 92 -5.15 -1.82 -55.66
C LYS A 92 -6.22 -2.27 -56.65
N GLN A 93 -7.47 -2.36 -56.23
CA GLN A 93 -8.60 -2.71 -57.09
C GLN A 93 -8.79 -1.68 -58.22
N THR A 94 -8.70 -0.38 -57.91
CA THR A 94 -8.78 0.69 -58.90
C THR A 94 -7.66 0.61 -59.92
N VAL A 95 -6.43 0.41 -59.47
CA VAL A 95 -5.27 0.22 -60.36
C VAL A 95 -5.46 -0.97 -61.28
N GLN A 96 -5.90 -2.13 -60.73
CA GLN A 96 -6.10 -3.33 -61.53
C GLN A 96 -7.19 -3.09 -62.62
N ARG A 97 -8.33 -2.50 -62.24
CA ARG A 97 -9.41 -2.16 -63.19
C ARG A 97 -8.93 -1.25 -64.33
N LEU A 98 -8.10 -0.24 -64.00
CA LEU A 98 -7.57 0.70 -65.01
C LEU A 98 -6.53 0.04 -65.90
N LYS A 99 -5.69 -0.84 -65.37
CA LYS A 99 -4.74 -1.65 -66.15
C LYS A 99 -5.46 -2.60 -67.13
N ASP A 100 -6.52 -3.28 -66.68
CA ASP A 100 -7.32 -4.17 -67.49
C ASP A 100 -8.05 -3.39 -68.61
N ALA A 101 -8.34 -2.10 -68.39
CA ALA A 101 -8.88 -1.17 -69.38
C ALA A 101 -7.81 -0.58 -70.33
N GLY A 102 -6.55 -1.01 -70.25
CA GLY A 102 -5.45 -0.55 -71.10
C GLY A 102 -5.00 0.89 -70.86
N LYS A 103 -5.30 1.45 -69.65
CA LYS A 103 -4.91 2.83 -69.35
C LYS A 103 -3.45 2.94 -69.02
N PRO A 104 -2.70 3.95 -69.53
CA PRO A 104 -1.33 4.20 -69.22
C PRO A 104 -1.16 4.66 -67.77
N GLU A 105 0.03 4.48 -67.20
CA GLU A 105 0.34 4.75 -65.80
C GLU A 105 0.04 6.21 -65.39
N ASN A 106 0.31 7.16 -66.27
CA ASN A 106 0.01 8.59 -66.04
C ASN A 106 -1.50 8.85 -65.83
N GLU A 107 -2.38 8.12 -66.56
CA GLU A 107 -3.81 8.22 -66.35
C GLU A 107 -4.29 7.55 -65.08
N ILE A 108 -3.59 6.48 -64.64
CA ILE A 108 -3.87 5.81 -63.36
C ILE A 108 -3.58 6.78 -62.23
N HIS A 109 -2.42 7.44 -62.20
CA HIS A 109 -2.07 8.41 -61.16
C HIS A 109 -2.97 9.67 -61.19
N SER A 110 -3.51 10.01 -62.33
CA SER A 110 -4.42 11.16 -62.47
C SER A 110 -5.86 10.82 -62.09
N ASN A 111 -6.20 9.54 -61.91
CA ASN A 111 -7.55 9.08 -61.62
C ASN A 111 -8.02 9.56 -60.25
N GLU A 112 -9.23 10.10 -60.17
CA GLU A 112 -9.79 10.67 -58.94
C GLU A 112 -9.98 9.64 -57.84
N ASP A 113 -10.43 8.41 -58.16
CA ASP A 113 -10.59 7.34 -57.16
C ASP A 113 -9.25 6.90 -56.59
N TYR A 114 -8.19 6.84 -57.41
CA TYR A 114 -6.83 6.55 -56.99
C TYR A 114 -6.32 7.65 -56.04
N LYS A 115 -6.46 8.93 -56.45
CA LYS A 115 -6.04 10.08 -55.62
C LYS A 115 -6.73 10.10 -54.25
N ARG A 116 -8.04 9.87 -54.24
CA ARG A 116 -8.81 9.78 -52.98
C ARG A 116 -8.30 8.68 -52.07
N CYS A 117 -8.02 7.49 -52.61
CA CYS A 117 -7.46 6.40 -51.82
C CYS A 117 -6.05 6.73 -51.33
N LEU A 118 -5.20 7.37 -52.10
CA LEU A 118 -3.86 7.80 -51.73
C LEU A 118 -3.90 8.83 -50.59
N THR A 119 -4.76 9.86 -50.74
CA THR A 119 -4.95 10.87 -49.68
C THR A 119 -5.42 10.21 -48.37
N ALA A 120 -6.46 9.39 -48.44
CA ALA A 120 -7.00 8.69 -47.28
C ALA A 120 -5.93 7.78 -46.62
N PHE A 121 -5.12 7.06 -47.41
CA PHE A 121 -4.02 6.23 -46.89
C PHE A 121 -2.97 7.07 -46.18
N ASN A 122 -2.59 8.23 -46.73
CA ASN A 122 -1.60 9.12 -46.11
C ASN A 122 -2.16 9.76 -44.83
N ASP A 123 -3.41 10.20 -44.84
CA ASP A 123 -4.06 10.78 -43.66
C ASP A 123 -4.17 9.76 -42.53
N PHE A 124 -4.62 8.52 -42.83
CA PHE A 124 -4.65 7.45 -41.81
C PHE A 124 -3.27 7.09 -41.34
N SER A 125 -2.24 7.08 -42.19
CA SER A 125 -0.86 6.80 -41.81
C SER A 125 -0.31 7.86 -40.88
N SER A 126 -0.52 9.13 -41.15
CA SER A 126 -0.08 10.25 -40.30
C SER A 126 -0.78 10.22 -38.95
N THR A 127 -2.11 10.02 -38.95
CA THR A 127 -2.90 9.93 -37.72
C THR A 127 -2.49 8.71 -36.85
N LEU A 128 -2.13 7.59 -37.49
CA LEU A 128 -1.63 6.40 -36.77
C LEU A 128 -0.33 6.71 -36.04
N VAL A 129 0.64 7.35 -36.68
CA VAL A 129 1.91 7.73 -36.06
C VAL A 129 1.65 8.63 -34.85
N GLU A 130 0.86 9.68 -35.02
CA GLU A 130 0.52 10.60 -33.93
C GLU A 130 -0.13 9.89 -32.72
N LYS A 131 -1.10 8.97 -33.00
CA LYS A 131 -1.74 8.23 -31.91
C LYS A 131 -0.84 7.23 -31.23
N GLN A 132 0.04 6.56 -31.99
CA GLN A 132 1.04 5.65 -31.43
C GLN A 132 2.06 6.39 -30.54
N GLU A 133 2.56 7.54 -31.00
CA GLU A 133 3.40 8.41 -30.16
C GLU A 133 2.70 8.83 -28.89
N ARG A 134 1.41 9.20 -28.98
CA ARG A 134 0.62 9.58 -27.82
C ARG A 134 0.39 8.42 -26.83
N ILE A 135 0.23 7.21 -27.33
CA ILE A 135 0.16 6.00 -26.48
C ILE A 135 1.49 5.83 -25.73
N THR A 136 2.61 5.90 -26.43
CA THR A 136 3.94 5.75 -25.82
C THR A 136 4.20 6.78 -24.71
N GLU A 137 3.84 8.04 -24.94
CA GLU A 137 3.93 9.09 -23.92
C GLU A 137 3.07 8.76 -22.69
N LEU A 138 1.84 8.30 -22.90
CA LEU A 138 0.94 7.94 -21.81
C LEU A 138 1.42 6.70 -21.03
N GLU A 139 2.02 5.74 -21.72
CA GLU A 139 2.62 4.55 -21.09
C GLU A 139 3.81 4.91 -20.19
N GLN A 140 4.66 5.85 -20.64
CA GLN A 140 5.73 6.39 -19.81
C GLN A 140 5.18 7.09 -18.56
N ASP A 141 4.16 7.93 -18.74
CA ASP A 141 3.48 8.60 -17.64
C ASP A 141 2.90 7.57 -16.64
N VAL A 142 2.22 6.52 -17.11
CA VAL A 142 1.65 5.45 -16.27
C VAL A 142 2.75 4.73 -15.50
N SER A 143 3.86 4.41 -16.13
CA SER A 143 5.01 3.79 -15.48
C SER A 143 5.56 4.66 -14.33
N GLU A 144 5.65 5.98 -14.55
CA GLU A 144 6.07 6.93 -13.51
C GLU A 144 5.05 7.03 -12.36
N TYR A 145 3.74 7.07 -12.67
CA TYR A 145 2.69 7.04 -11.66
C TYR A 145 2.75 5.76 -10.83
N HIS A 146 2.89 4.61 -11.49
CA HIS A 146 2.95 3.31 -10.82
C HIS A 146 4.10 3.23 -9.81
N LYS A 147 5.30 3.66 -10.22
CA LYS A 147 6.47 3.74 -9.34
C LYS A 147 6.21 4.65 -8.14
N ASN A 148 5.72 5.86 -8.39
CA ASN A 148 5.44 6.82 -7.31
C ASN A 148 4.38 6.32 -6.33
N ILE A 149 3.31 5.67 -6.83
CA ILE A 149 2.27 5.06 -5.99
C ILE A 149 2.85 3.95 -5.13
N SER A 150 3.71 3.10 -5.69
CA SER A 150 4.40 2.04 -4.95
C SER A 150 5.25 2.61 -3.82
N ASP A 151 6.08 3.62 -4.11
CA ASP A 151 6.93 4.27 -3.12
C ASP A 151 6.10 4.92 -2.01
N HIS A 152 4.99 5.57 -2.36
CA HIS A 152 4.09 6.18 -1.38
C HIS A 152 3.32 5.14 -0.54
N LYS A 153 2.97 3.98 -1.09
CA LYS A 153 2.39 2.87 -0.31
C LYS A 153 3.35 2.36 0.75
N VAL A 154 4.62 2.19 0.40
CA VAL A 154 5.67 1.80 1.36
C VAL A 154 5.83 2.84 2.47
N GLN A 155 5.88 4.13 2.11
CA GLN A 155 5.95 5.22 3.09
C GLN A 155 4.71 5.24 4.01
N LEU A 156 3.52 5.01 3.47
CA LEU A 156 2.29 4.94 4.25
C LEU A 156 2.35 3.80 5.29
N GLN A 157 2.87 2.64 4.91
CA GLN A 157 3.06 1.52 5.84
C GLN A 157 4.07 1.88 6.96
N GLN A 158 5.15 2.57 6.61
CA GLN A 158 6.14 3.04 7.60
C GLN A 158 5.50 4.00 8.60
N LEU A 159 4.71 4.97 8.12
CA LEU A 159 4.00 5.93 8.98
C LEU A 159 3.00 5.24 9.92
N LEU A 160 2.30 4.21 9.46
CA LEU A 160 1.41 3.42 10.31
C LEU A 160 2.17 2.69 11.42
N ARG A 161 3.31 2.06 11.09
CA ARG A 161 4.20 1.43 12.09
C ARG A 161 4.74 2.44 13.12
N GLU A 162 5.06 3.66 12.67
CA GLU A 162 5.48 4.72 13.59
C GLU A 162 4.36 5.12 14.58
N VAL A 163 3.11 5.18 14.13
CA VAL A 163 1.97 5.43 15.03
C VAL A 163 1.84 4.32 16.07
N ASP A 164 1.97 3.07 15.67
CA ASP A 164 1.88 1.94 16.60
C ASP A 164 3.05 1.95 17.60
N LYS A 165 4.25 2.33 17.14
CA LYS A 165 5.40 2.52 18.02
C LYS A 165 5.18 3.64 19.04
N VAL A 166 4.61 4.77 18.63
CA VAL A 166 4.27 5.89 19.54
C VAL A 166 3.24 5.45 20.59
N LYS A 167 2.23 4.65 20.18
CA LYS A 167 1.24 4.09 21.13
C LYS A 167 1.91 3.18 22.17
N SER A 168 2.86 2.33 21.75
CA SER A 168 3.61 1.48 22.67
C SER A 168 4.45 2.32 23.63
N GLU A 169 5.18 3.31 23.10
CA GLU A 169 5.99 4.24 23.91
C GLU A 169 5.15 5.02 24.94
N ALA A 170 3.92 5.40 24.57
CA ALA A 170 2.97 6.03 25.47
C ALA A 170 2.61 5.13 26.65
N ALA A 171 2.31 3.86 26.39
CA ALA A 171 1.98 2.89 27.43
C ALA A 171 3.16 2.63 28.38
N ASP A 172 4.37 2.47 27.82
CA ASP A 172 5.58 2.25 28.59
C ASP A 172 5.89 3.48 29.45
N THR A 173 5.81 4.70 28.90
CA THR A 173 6.08 5.94 29.63
C THR A 173 5.09 6.15 30.78
N VAL A 174 3.79 5.88 30.56
CA VAL A 174 2.77 5.96 31.61
C VAL A 174 3.05 4.95 32.72
N ALA A 175 3.42 3.71 32.39
CA ALA A 175 3.78 2.68 33.38
C ALA A 175 5.02 3.07 34.19
N ASP A 176 6.06 3.61 33.55
CA ASP A 176 7.27 4.07 34.20
C ASP A 176 6.98 5.21 35.21
N VAL A 177 6.12 6.17 34.82
CA VAL A 177 5.76 7.28 35.71
C VAL A 177 4.92 6.82 36.90
N ILE A 178 3.99 5.89 36.71
CA ILE A 178 3.22 5.27 37.79
C ILE A 178 4.15 4.56 38.75
N THR A 179 5.10 3.76 38.24
CA THR A 179 6.08 3.04 39.06
C THR A 179 6.98 4.01 39.84
N ALA A 180 7.49 5.05 39.19
CA ALA A 180 8.33 6.06 39.85
C ALA A 180 7.57 6.83 40.94
N LYS A 181 6.27 7.13 40.71
CA LYS A 181 5.42 7.77 41.70
C LYS A 181 5.22 6.86 42.92
N GLN A 182 4.90 5.60 42.69
CA GLN A 182 4.76 4.59 43.78
C GLN A 182 6.07 4.40 44.55
N GLU A 183 7.21 4.38 43.86
CA GLU A 183 8.54 4.31 44.51
C GLU A 183 8.83 5.54 45.39
N ASN A 184 8.45 6.74 44.94
CA ASN A 184 8.60 7.96 45.71
C ASN A 184 7.66 8.01 46.95
N GLU A 185 6.39 7.65 46.77
CA GLU A 185 5.42 7.55 47.87
C GLU A 185 5.88 6.53 48.95
N LEU A 186 6.48 5.42 48.48
CA LEU A 186 7.06 4.42 49.39
C LEU A 186 8.30 4.94 50.10
N ALA A 187 9.19 5.67 49.43
CA ALA A 187 10.37 6.29 49.98
C ALA A 187 10.02 7.37 51.03
N GLU A 188 9.01 8.20 50.76
CA GLU A 188 8.48 9.19 51.69
C GLU A 188 7.88 8.52 52.96
N THR A 189 7.13 7.42 52.78
CA THR A 189 6.54 6.64 53.87
C THR A 189 7.65 6.00 54.71
N LEU A 190 8.66 5.40 54.07
CA LEU A 190 9.82 4.83 54.74
C LEU A 190 10.61 5.87 55.53
N THR A 191 10.76 7.08 55.00
CA THR A 191 11.45 8.19 55.69
C THR A 191 10.65 8.68 56.87
N GLY A 192 9.30 8.75 56.77
CA GLY A 192 8.42 9.09 57.88
C GLY A 192 8.48 8.05 59.01
N ILE A 193 8.50 6.77 58.68
CA ILE A 193 8.56 5.67 59.67
C ILE A 193 9.97 5.52 60.30
N ALA A 194 11.03 5.81 59.56
CA ALA A 194 12.37 5.79 60.11
C ALA A 194 12.59 6.79 61.25
N GLN A 195 11.73 7.80 61.35
CA GLN A 195 11.72 8.74 62.47
C GLN A 195 10.94 8.25 63.70
N ASP A 196 9.99 7.30 63.56
CA ASP A 196 9.09 6.82 64.59
C ASP A 196 9.35 5.40 65.15
N GLY A 197 10.27 4.67 64.59
CA GLY A 197 11.01 3.50 65.13
C GLY A 197 10.21 2.30 65.66
N THR A 198 9.52 1.51 64.85
CA THR A 198 9.20 0.11 65.23
C THR A 198 9.60 -0.87 64.11
N ALA A 199 10.33 -1.91 64.46
CA ALA A 199 10.84 -2.94 63.56
C ALA A 199 9.73 -3.75 62.85
N GLU A 200 8.56 -3.81 63.45
CA GLU A 200 7.38 -4.52 62.94
C GLU A 200 6.70 -3.80 61.76
N GLU A 201 6.63 -2.49 61.80
CA GLU A 201 6.11 -1.65 60.71
C GLU A 201 7.02 -1.67 59.49
N LEU A 202 8.33 -1.72 59.68
CA LEU A 202 9.34 -1.90 58.62
C LEU A 202 9.19 -3.25 57.90
N GLN A 203 8.78 -4.29 58.64
CA GLN A 203 8.56 -5.62 58.06
C GLN A 203 7.28 -5.65 57.21
N ASN A 204 6.21 -5.02 57.71
CA ASN A 204 4.94 -4.89 56.98
C ASN A 204 5.11 -4.08 55.71
N LEU A 205 5.92 -3.04 55.73
CA LEU A 205 6.24 -2.23 54.54
C LEU A 205 7.10 -2.97 53.52
N ARG A 206 8.02 -3.82 53.97
CA ARG A 206 8.77 -4.69 53.03
C ARG A 206 7.86 -5.67 52.30
N ASN A 207 6.89 -6.22 53.04
CA ASN A 207 5.87 -7.12 52.47
C ASN A 207 4.96 -6.37 51.47
N MET A 208 4.47 -5.18 51.83
CA MET A 208 3.65 -4.33 50.93
C MET A 208 4.44 -3.92 49.68
N ARG A 209 5.75 -3.64 49.79
CA ARG A 209 6.62 -3.37 48.63
C ARG A 209 6.74 -4.58 47.69
N GLN A 210 6.79 -5.80 48.23
CA GLN A 210 6.81 -7.02 47.42
C GLN A 210 5.47 -7.26 46.72
N GLU A 211 4.33 -6.99 47.40
CA GLU A 211 3.00 -7.09 46.82
C GLU A 211 2.80 -6.07 45.69
N LEU A 212 3.17 -4.80 45.93
CA LEU A 212 3.07 -3.75 44.90
C LEU A 212 3.97 -4.03 43.69
N ARG A 213 5.17 -4.58 43.87
CA ARG A 213 6.04 -5.02 42.78
C ARG A 213 5.45 -6.21 42.02
N ALA A 214 4.80 -7.14 42.74
CA ALA A 214 4.10 -8.26 42.10
C ALA A 214 2.86 -7.79 41.30
N GLU A 215 2.08 -6.83 41.84
CA GLU A 215 0.95 -6.22 41.14
C GLU A 215 1.41 -5.41 39.91
N ALA A 216 2.46 -4.60 40.03
CA ALA A 216 3.04 -3.87 38.91
C ALA A 216 3.56 -4.82 37.81
N LYS A 217 4.14 -5.97 38.20
CA LYS A 217 4.59 -7.02 37.30
C LYS A 217 3.40 -7.70 36.58
N ILE A 218 2.35 -8.03 37.34
CA ILE A 218 1.14 -8.62 36.82
C ILE A 218 0.42 -7.60 35.87
N THR A 219 0.38 -6.32 36.25
CA THR A 219 -0.19 -5.26 35.42
C THR A 219 0.62 -5.08 34.13
N LYS A 220 1.93 -5.21 34.20
CA LYS A 220 2.81 -5.16 33.01
C LYS A 220 2.66 -6.40 32.11
N GLU A 221 2.46 -7.58 32.70
CA GLU A 221 2.16 -8.82 31.96
C GLU A 221 0.74 -8.81 31.36
N LEU A 222 -0.26 -8.29 32.08
CA LEU A 222 -1.63 -8.12 31.59
C LEU A 222 -1.78 -6.98 30.58
N ALA A 223 -0.92 -5.97 30.61
CA ALA A 223 -0.93 -4.85 29.65
C ALA A 223 -0.36 -5.21 28.27
N GLY A 224 -0.05 -6.47 28.00
CA GLY A 224 0.08 -6.96 26.62
C GLY A 224 1.49 -7.17 26.10
N THR A 225 2.47 -7.49 26.96
CA THR A 225 3.79 -7.91 26.45
C THR A 225 3.79 -9.35 25.92
N ASP A 226 2.87 -10.21 26.39
CA ASP A 226 2.80 -11.62 25.98
C ASP A 226 2.01 -11.78 24.66
N THR A 227 0.95 -11.01 24.47
CA THR A 227 0.21 -10.97 23.19
C THR A 227 1.04 -10.40 22.04
N LYS A 228 1.92 -9.43 22.30
CA LYS A 228 2.80 -8.87 21.26
C LYS A 228 3.90 -9.83 20.80
N ALA A 229 4.41 -10.68 21.69
CA ALA A 229 5.38 -11.73 21.32
C ALA A 229 4.69 -12.78 20.44
N GLN A 230 3.47 -13.19 20.79
CA GLN A 230 2.67 -14.12 19.97
C GLN A 230 2.21 -13.47 18.65
N GLU A 231 1.76 -12.22 18.65
CA GLU A 231 1.44 -11.48 17.41
C GLU A 231 2.67 -11.30 16.52
N ALA A 232 3.84 -11.02 17.08
CA ALA A 232 5.08 -10.92 16.32
C ALA A 232 5.49 -12.28 15.73
N GLU A 233 5.32 -13.38 16.46
CA GLU A 233 5.58 -14.74 15.99
C GLU A 233 4.58 -15.14 14.88
N PHE A 234 3.28 -14.85 15.05
CA PHE A 234 2.27 -15.10 14.03
C PHE A 234 2.43 -14.21 12.80
N LEU A 235 2.85 -12.95 12.96
CA LEU A 235 3.14 -12.04 11.84
C LEU A 235 4.41 -12.46 11.08
N GLU A 236 5.43 -12.94 11.78
CA GLU A 236 6.65 -13.50 11.17
C GLU A 236 6.35 -14.79 10.42
N PHE A 237 5.52 -15.67 10.98
CA PHE A 237 5.05 -16.89 10.33
C PHE A 237 4.16 -16.61 9.12
N ALA A 238 3.23 -15.65 9.23
CA ALA A 238 2.40 -15.20 8.11
C ALA A 238 3.24 -14.57 6.99
N ARG A 239 4.27 -13.79 7.35
CA ARG A 239 5.19 -13.17 6.40
C ARG A 239 6.08 -14.18 5.69
N GLN A 240 6.57 -15.20 6.38
CA GLN A 240 7.33 -16.30 5.78
C GLN A 240 6.47 -17.14 4.83
N ASN A 241 5.22 -17.44 5.21
CA ASN A 241 4.29 -18.19 4.33
C ASN A 241 3.83 -17.36 3.13
N GLN A 242 3.62 -16.05 3.27
CA GLN A 242 3.25 -15.19 2.15
C GLN A 242 4.41 -14.99 1.17
N SER A 243 5.65 -14.84 1.66
CA SER A 243 6.83 -14.75 0.79
C SER A 243 7.12 -16.08 0.08
N ASN A 244 6.85 -17.22 0.70
CA ASN A 244 7.02 -18.53 0.07
C ASN A 244 5.97 -18.78 -1.01
N THR A 245 4.69 -18.46 -0.77
CA THR A 245 3.63 -18.59 -1.78
C THR A 245 3.80 -17.62 -2.95
N GLU A 246 4.25 -16.38 -2.72
CA GLU A 246 4.57 -15.44 -3.78
C GLU A 246 5.82 -15.87 -4.57
N PHE A 247 6.83 -16.40 -3.90
CA PHE A 247 8.03 -16.93 -4.54
C PHE A 247 7.71 -18.19 -5.37
N ASP A 248 6.93 -19.12 -4.83
CA ASP A 248 6.49 -20.33 -5.53
C ASP A 248 5.61 -20.00 -6.75
N ALA A 249 4.78 -18.97 -6.67
CA ALA A 249 4.02 -18.45 -7.81
C ALA A 249 4.93 -17.81 -8.88
N LEU A 250 5.96 -17.07 -8.48
CA LEU A 250 6.91 -16.42 -9.38
C LEU A 250 7.83 -17.40 -10.13
N ILE A 251 8.20 -18.52 -9.49
CA ILE A 251 9.04 -19.56 -10.11
C ILE A 251 8.23 -20.66 -10.79
N GLY A 252 6.89 -20.56 -10.83
CA GLY A 252 6.00 -21.47 -11.54
C GLY A 252 5.75 -22.83 -10.84
N LEU A 253 6.13 -22.99 -9.57
CA LEU A 253 5.88 -24.19 -8.77
C LEU A 253 4.44 -24.29 -8.24
N ALA A 254 3.71 -23.18 -8.13
CA ALA A 254 2.32 -23.14 -7.64
C ALA A 254 1.29 -23.78 -8.60
N SER A 255 1.66 -24.03 -9.87
CA SER A 255 0.73 -24.58 -10.87
C SER A 255 0.60 -26.11 -10.86
N GLU A 256 1.45 -26.85 -10.16
CA GLU A 256 1.39 -28.33 -10.15
C GLU A 256 0.56 -28.93 -9.02
N THR A 257 0.31 -28.19 -7.94
CA THR A 257 -0.44 -28.70 -6.78
C THR A 257 -1.96 -28.56 -6.92
N GLU A 258 -2.47 -27.58 -7.66
CA GLU A 258 -3.90 -27.45 -7.91
C GLU A 258 -4.46 -28.45 -8.95
N ASN A 259 -3.60 -28.97 -9.84
CA ASN A 259 -4.03 -29.92 -10.86
C ASN A 259 -4.06 -31.37 -10.35
N LYS A 260 -3.40 -31.71 -9.22
CA LYS A 260 -3.47 -33.02 -8.60
C LYS A 260 -4.69 -33.25 -7.70
N SER A 261 -5.30 -32.17 -7.21
CA SER A 261 -6.52 -32.24 -6.38
C SER A 261 -7.82 -32.32 -7.19
N LYS A 262 -7.78 -32.03 -8.51
CA LYS A 262 -8.95 -32.15 -9.40
C LYS A 262 -9.03 -33.46 -10.19
N SER A 263 -8.01 -34.33 -10.14
CA SER A 263 -8.01 -35.59 -10.90
C SER A 263 -8.26 -36.85 -10.06
N SER A 264 -8.53 -36.73 -8.74
CA SER A 264 -8.80 -37.89 -7.86
C SER A 264 -10.23 -37.97 -7.31
N GLY A 265 -11.19 -37.24 -7.92
CA GLY A 265 -12.59 -37.21 -7.51
C GLY A 265 -13.57 -37.74 -8.57
N GLY A 266 -13.32 -38.88 -9.15
CA GLY A 266 -14.23 -39.50 -10.11
C GLY A 266 -14.24 -41.01 -10.00
N GLY A 267 -15.26 -41.55 -9.35
CA GLY A 267 -15.59 -42.98 -9.45
C GLY A 267 -15.68 -43.71 -8.13
N GLU A 268 -16.81 -43.81 -7.50
CA GLU A 268 -17.54 -45.07 -7.38
C GLU A 268 -18.80 -44.92 -6.52
N LYS A 269 -19.94 -45.05 -7.16
CA LYS A 269 -21.20 -45.36 -6.50
C LYS A 269 -21.16 -46.80 -6.04
N LYS A 270 -21.41 -47.10 -4.79
CA LYS A 270 -22.01 -48.35 -4.33
C LYS A 270 -23.03 -48.09 -3.25
N ASP A 271 -24.26 -48.52 -3.58
CA ASP A 271 -25.36 -48.77 -2.68
C ASP A 271 -24.95 -49.66 -1.52
N ALA A 272 -25.39 -49.36 -0.32
CA ALA A 272 -25.76 -50.36 0.70
C ALA A 272 -26.65 -49.71 1.78
N SER A 273 -27.90 -50.08 1.70
CA SER A 273 -28.96 -50.32 2.69
C SER A 273 -28.59 -50.16 4.18
N LEU A 274 -29.47 -49.46 4.88
CA LEU A 274 -29.72 -49.49 6.33
C LEU A 274 -30.25 -50.88 6.75
N PRO A 275 -29.98 -51.28 8.00
CA PRO A 275 -31.01 -51.95 8.82
C PRO A 275 -31.17 -51.25 10.19
N GLU A 276 -32.43 -51.17 10.54
CA GLU A 276 -33.08 -51.06 11.86
C GLU A 276 -32.48 -50.19 12.97
#